data_2c22828f30d801c085a03c5e04c8b248
#
_entry.id   2c22828f30d801c085a03c5e04c8b248
#
_cell.length_a   1.000
_cell.length_b   1.000
_cell.length_c   1.000
_cell.angle_alpha   90.00
_cell.angle_beta   90.00
_cell.angle_gamma   90.00
#
_symmetry.space_group_name_H-M   'P 1'
#
loop_
_entity.id
_entity.type
_entity.pdbx_description
1 polymer ?
#
loop_
_entity_poly.entity_id
_entity_poly.type
_entity_poly.pdbx_seq_one_letter_code
_entity_poly.pdbx_strand_id
1 'polypeptide(L)'
;MARHIEATGFDNLWLTESSLHARDPYQLLALAARATTQLRLGTAVTNPVTRHPALTAVAAATLAEIAGDRAVLGIGAGDRPLMALGAKPARLAELEAAIAAIRRLLAGESVTADEPGFRLVDAHLRFDARADLPVFVSASGPRTLELAGAVADGVILLCGLDPAVVRWALDRVDEGASRAGRPRPHIAIFVYGVIDEDEPAAIAGARSIAAWFPQTAPIYCDLVGLDPEITRAVRESYSGGEFQEAAQAASLLPVSFVQRMAVAGNRDRVTAQLAELQQVGVDSINILPLGDDRMATINAFDECWRRL
;
A
#
# COMPACT_ATOMS: atom_id res chain seq x y z
N MET A 1 4.98 -16.62 -11.61
CA MET A 1 4.60 -15.95 -10.34
C MET A 1 3.09 -15.84 -10.18
N ALA A 2 2.33 -15.05 -10.96
CA ALA A 2 0.88 -14.86 -10.75
C ALA A 2 0.09 -16.17 -10.65
N ARG A 3 0.30 -17.14 -11.57
CA ARG A 3 -0.33 -18.47 -11.48
C ARG A 3 0.03 -19.24 -10.21
N HIS A 4 1.24 -19.08 -9.70
CA HIS A 4 1.66 -19.72 -8.46
C HIS A 4 0.93 -19.10 -7.27
N ILE A 5 0.88 -17.75 -7.20
CA ILE A 5 0.15 -17.02 -6.17
C ILE A 5 -1.33 -17.43 -6.15
N GLU A 6 -1.98 -17.55 -7.31
CA GLU A 6 -3.37 -18.04 -7.40
C GLU A 6 -3.48 -19.48 -6.93
N ALA A 7 -2.58 -20.37 -7.35
CA ALA A 7 -2.59 -21.78 -6.95
C ALA A 7 -2.31 -22.00 -5.44
N THR A 8 -1.60 -21.06 -4.80
CA THR A 8 -1.35 -21.05 -3.36
C THR A 8 -2.59 -20.62 -2.56
N GLY A 9 -3.58 -19.98 -3.20
CA GLY A 9 -4.84 -19.58 -2.57
C GLY A 9 -4.91 -18.13 -2.10
N PHE A 10 -4.00 -17.28 -2.52
CA PHE A 10 -4.14 -15.83 -2.31
C PHE A 10 -5.28 -15.25 -3.15
N ASP A 11 -5.99 -14.28 -2.59
CA ASP A 11 -7.09 -13.57 -3.25
C ASP A 11 -6.64 -12.38 -4.08
N ASN A 12 -5.49 -11.77 -3.74
CA ASN A 12 -5.07 -10.51 -4.32
C ASN A 12 -3.62 -10.57 -4.83
N LEU A 13 -3.36 -9.88 -5.93
CA LEU A 13 -2.03 -9.56 -6.43
C LEU A 13 -1.92 -8.06 -6.64
N TRP A 14 -1.02 -7.43 -5.89
CA TRP A 14 -0.75 -6.01 -5.97
C TRP A 14 0.62 -5.75 -6.57
N LEU A 15 0.71 -4.80 -7.48
CA LEU A 15 1.98 -4.39 -8.08
C LEU A 15 2.28 -2.91 -7.80
N THR A 16 3.50 -2.65 -7.35
CA THR A 16 3.96 -1.29 -7.05
C THR A 16 4.25 -0.50 -8.32
N GLU A 17 3.82 0.77 -8.38
CA GLU A 17 4.33 1.74 -9.34
C GLU A 17 5.48 2.53 -8.68
N SER A 18 6.67 1.99 -8.80
CA SER A 18 7.88 2.58 -8.26
C SER A 18 8.79 3.00 -9.42
N SER A 19 8.69 4.27 -9.81
CA SER A 19 9.41 4.82 -10.96
C SER A 19 10.89 4.52 -10.88
N LEU A 20 11.46 3.97 -11.97
CA LEU A 20 12.86 3.55 -12.13
C LEU A 20 13.28 2.33 -11.29
N HIS A 21 12.55 1.94 -10.26
CA HIS A 21 12.86 0.79 -9.40
C HIS A 21 12.07 -0.47 -9.77
N ALA A 22 10.89 -0.31 -10.35
CA ALA A 22 10.01 -1.40 -10.79
C ALA A 22 9.61 -1.24 -12.27
N ARG A 23 9.16 -2.34 -12.85
CA ARG A 23 8.55 -2.34 -14.19
C ARG A 23 7.15 -1.73 -14.11
N ASP A 24 6.64 -1.21 -15.25
CA ASP A 24 5.30 -0.64 -15.33
C ASP A 24 4.24 -1.65 -14.84
N PRO A 25 3.47 -1.30 -13.79
CA PRO A 25 2.53 -2.23 -13.16
C PRO A 25 1.35 -2.57 -14.06
N TYR A 26 0.86 -1.67 -14.88
CA TYR A 26 -0.33 -1.91 -15.71
C TYR A 26 -0.06 -2.95 -16.79
N GLN A 27 1.13 -2.94 -17.39
CA GLN A 27 1.52 -3.97 -18.35
C GLN A 27 1.63 -5.34 -17.68
N LEU A 28 2.22 -5.41 -16.49
CA LEU A 28 2.35 -6.65 -15.74
C LEU A 28 1.00 -7.14 -15.21
N LEU A 29 0.12 -6.24 -14.76
CA LEU A 29 -1.23 -6.58 -14.32
C LEU A 29 -2.08 -7.13 -15.47
N ALA A 30 -1.97 -6.57 -16.69
CA ALA A 30 -2.64 -7.10 -17.87
C ALA A 30 -2.18 -8.53 -18.20
N LEU A 31 -0.88 -8.80 -18.10
CA LEU A 31 -0.34 -10.17 -18.28
C LEU A 31 -0.81 -11.12 -17.16
N ALA A 32 -0.86 -10.64 -15.91
CA ALA A 32 -1.38 -11.42 -14.79
C ALA A 32 -2.87 -11.73 -14.97
N ALA A 33 -3.67 -10.75 -15.41
CA ALA A 33 -5.10 -10.92 -15.70
C ALA A 33 -5.37 -12.02 -16.71
N ARG A 34 -4.53 -12.12 -17.75
CA ARG A 34 -4.60 -13.18 -18.75
C ARG A 34 -4.11 -14.55 -18.26
N ALA A 35 -3.28 -14.55 -17.22
CA ALA A 35 -2.67 -15.77 -16.69
C ALA A 35 -3.44 -16.38 -15.52
N THR A 36 -4.40 -15.66 -14.93
CA THR A 36 -5.17 -16.01 -13.73
C THR A 36 -6.66 -15.81 -13.94
N THR A 37 -7.48 -16.42 -13.09
CA THR A 37 -8.95 -16.40 -13.23
C THR A 37 -9.67 -15.89 -11.98
N GLN A 38 -9.03 -15.92 -10.81
CA GLN A 38 -9.64 -15.57 -9.52
C GLN A 38 -8.98 -14.36 -8.84
N LEU A 39 -7.66 -14.18 -9.01
CA LEU A 39 -6.93 -13.10 -8.34
C LEU A 39 -7.51 -11.73 -8.67
N ARG A 40 -7.78 -10.94 -7.64
CA ARG A 40 -7.94 -9.49 -7.77
C ARG A 40 -6.58 -8.87 -8.08
N LEU A 41 -6.58 -7.89 -8.96
CA LEU A 41 -5.36 -7.32 -9.55
C LEU A 41 -5.37 -5.81 -9.37
N GLY A 42 -4.40 -5.30 -8.65
CA GLY A 42 -4.36 -3.87 -8.35
C GLY A 42 -2.97 -3.24 -8.31
N THR A 43 -2.94 -1.93 -8.45
CA THR A 43 -1.73 -1.15 -8.17
C THR A 43 -1.60 -0.89 -6.67
N ALA A 44 -0.38 -1.02 -6.11
CA ALA A 44 -0.10 -0.65 -4.73
C ALA A 44 1.20 0.18 -4.64
N VAL A 45 1.20 1.45 -4.97
CA VAL A 45 0.07 2.22 -5.51
C VAL A 45 0.56 3.13 -6.63
N THR A 46 -0.33 3.54 -7.53
CA THR A 46 -0.06 4.65 -8.46
C THR A 46 -0.16 6.00 -7.74
N ASN A 47 0.22 7.08 -8.41
CA ASN A 47 0.13 8.43 -7.84
C ASN A 47 -0.19 9.48 -8.92
N PRO A 48 -0.80 10.63 -8.57
CA PRO A 48 -1.19 11.65 -9.55
C PRO A 48 -0.03 12.55 -10.01
N VAL A 49 1.19 12.35 -9.47
CA VAL A 49 2.35 13.17 -9.82
C VAL A 49 3.08 12.62 -11.04
N THR A 50 3.37 11.31 -11.04
CA THR A 50 4.05 10.67 -12.18
C THR A 50 3.10 10.30 -13.31
N ARG A 51 1.81 10.15 -12.99
CA ARG A 51 0.78 9.75 -13.97
C ARG A 51 -0.41 10.69 -13.87
N HIS A 52 -0.68 11.41 -14.95
CA HIS A 52 -1.83 12.30 -15.04
C HIS A 52 -3.14 11.53 -14.74
N PRO A 53 -4.09 12.08 -13.95
CA PRO A 53 -5.33 11.37 -13.58
C PRO A 53 -6.12 10.79 -14.75
N ALA A 54 -6.17 11.50 -15.90
CA ALA A 54 -6.80 10.96 -17.10
C ALA A 54 -6.10 9.69 -17.62
N LEU A 55 -4.76 9.65 -17.60
CA LEU A 55 -4.03 8.45 -18.02
C LEU A 55 -4.18 7.30 -17.02
N THR A 56 -4.31 7.62 -15.75
CA THR A 56 -4.66 6.63 -14.71
C THR A 56 -6.05 6.05 -14.95
N ALA A 57 -7.04 6.89 -15.26
CA ALA A 57 -8.39 6.44 -15.59
C ALA A 57 -8.40 5.52 -16.83
N VAL A 58 -7.69 5.89 -17.91
CA VAL A 58 -7.55 5.05 -19.10
C VAL A 58 -6.92 3.70 -18.76
N ALA A 59 -5.80 3.70 -18.01
CA ALA A 59 -5.09 2.47 -17.67
C ALA A 59 -5.92 1.55 -16.77
N ALA A 60 -6.62 2.12 -15.78
CA ALA A 60 -7.51 1.38 -14.89
C ALA A 60 -8.72 0.80 -15.63
N ALA A 61 -9.35 1.57 -16.52
CA ALA A 61 -10.45 1.11 -17.35
C ALA A 61 -10.02 -0.03 -18.29
N THR A 62 -8.85 0.10 -18.92
CA THR A 62 -8.29 -0.95 -19.77
C THR A 62 -8.00 -2.22 -18.99
N LEU A 63 -7.43 -2.09 -17.77
CA LEU A 63 -7.20 -3.24 -16.91
C LEU A 63 -8.53 -3.90 -16.53
N ALA A 64 -9.56 -3.14 -16.20
CA ALA A 64 -10.90 -3.65 -15.88
C ALA A 64 -11.56 -4.38 -17.07
N GLU A 65 -11.36 -3.89 -18.30
CA GLU A 65 -11.83 -4.57 -19.50
C GLU A 65 -11.17 -5.96 -19.67
N ILE A 66 -9.85 -6.07 -19.36
CA ILE A 66 -9.09 -7.32 -19.47
C ILE A 66 -9.37 -8.27 -18.30
N ALA A 67 -9.46 -7.75 -17.07
CA ALA A 67 -9.55 -8.53 -15.84
C ALA A 67 -11.00 -8.74 -15.33
N GLY A 68 -11.96 -7.99 -15.86
CA GLY A 68 -13.34 -7.97 -15.36
C GLY A 68 -13.42 -7.40 -13.94
N ASP A 69 -14.26 -8.01 -13.09
CA ASP A 69 -14.52 -7.58 -11.71
C ASP A 69 -13.30 -7.70 -10.77
N ARG A 70 -12.19 -8.25 -11.28
CA ARG A 70 -10.97 -8.46 -10.53
C ARG A 70 -10.03 -7.26 -10.48
N ALA A 71 -10.28 -6.22 -11.27
CA ALA A 71 -9.43 -5.03 -11.29
C ALA A 71 -9.71 -4.10 -10.10
N VAL A 72 -8.65 -3.54 -9.52
CA VAL A 72 -8.69 -2.55 -8.44
C VAL A 72 -7.68 -1.45 -8.73
N LEU A 73 -8.07 -0.20 -8.55
CA LEU A 73 -7.13 0.91 -8.62
C LEU A 73 -6.66 1.29 -7.21
N GLY A 74 -5.39 1.05 -6.91
CA GLY A 74 -4.75 1.58 -5.71
C GLY A 74 -3.99 2.86 -6.04
N ILE A 75 -4.28 3.96 -5.32
CA ILE A 75 -3.68 5.27 -5.51
C ILE A 75 -3.21 5.87 -4.19
N GLY A 76 -2.12 6.63 -4.20
CA GLY A 76 -1.60 7.35 -3.06
C GLY A 76 -0.95 8.65 -3.45
N ALA A 77 -0.43 9.40 -2.48
CA ALA A 77 0.23 10.68 -2.72
C ALA A 77 1.56 10.54 -3.50
N GLY A 78 2.13 9.34 -3.52
CA GLY A 78 3.50 9.11 -3.94
C GLY A 78 4.48 9.34 -2.79
N ASP A 79 5.65 8.74 -2.91
CA ASP A 79 6.72 8.88 -1.92
C ASP A 79 8.11 8.81 -2.59
N ARG A 80 8.96 7.96 -2.09
CA ARG A 80 10.35 7.76 -2.52
C ARG A 80 10.61 7.74 -4.03
N PRO A 81 9.83 7.04 -4.88
CA PRO A 81 10.06 7.04 -6.33
C PRO A 81 10.03 8.42 -6.98
N LEU A 82 9.35 9.37 -6.36
CA LEU A 82 9.28 10.74 -6.87
C LEU A 82 10.58 11.51 -6.67
N MET A 83 11.35 11.19 -5.63
CA MET A 83 12.62 11.86 -5.33
C MET A 83 13.61 11.70 -6.49
N ALA A 84 13.72 10.52 -7.08
CA ALA A 84 14.57 10.27 -8.26
C ALA A 84 14.14 11.06 -9.50
N LEU A 85 12.89 11.53 -9.54
CA LEU A 85 12.35 12.39 -10.61
C LEU A 85 12.38 13.87 -10.26
N GLY A 86 12.95 14.25 -9.08
CA GLY A 86 12.95 15.63 -8.59
C GLY A 86 11.57 16.15 -8.20
N ALA A 87 10.59 15.27 -8.03
CA ALA A 87 9.22 15.62 -7.69
C ALA A 87 8.94 15.41 -6.19
N LYS A 88 7.85 16.01 -5.72
CA LYS A 88 7.37 15.86 -4.35
C LYS A 88 6.05 15.08 -4.35
N PRO A 89 5.71 14.38 -3.24
CA PRO A 89 4.39 13.78 -3.08
C PRO A 89 3.26 14.80 -3.29
N ALA A 90 2.15 14.33 -3.86
CA ALA A 90 0.95 15.12 -4.01
C ALA A 90 0.46 15.62 -2.65
N ARG A 91 -0.03 16.85 -2.60
CA ARG A 91 -0.73 17.36 -1.43
C ARG A 91 -2.07 16.64 -1.28
N LEU A 92 -2.64 16.69 -0.10
CA LEU A 92 -3.90 16.02 0.20
C LEU A 92 -5.02 16.43 -0.76
N ALA A 93 -5.17 17.75 -1.02
CA ALA A 93 -6.16 18.27 -1.96
C ALA A 93 -5.91 17.83 -3.42
N GLU A 94 -4.64 17.71 -3.82
CA GLU A 94 -4.28 17.21 -5.16
C GLU A 94 -4.64 15.73 -5.32
N LEU A 95 -4.41 14.91 -4.30
CA LEU A 95 -4.80 13.50 -4.28
C LEU A 95 -6.32 13.37 -4.34
N GLU A 96 -7.05 14.13 -3.52
CA GLU A 96 -8.52 14.14 -3.48
C GLU A 96 -9.11 14.55 -4.83
N ALA A 97 -8.63 15.64 -5.42
CA ALA A 97 -9.06 16.11 -6.75
C ALA A 97 -8.77 15.08 -7.85
N ALA A 98 -7.59 14.43 -7.79
CA ALA A 98 -7.23 13.38 -8.74
C ALA A 98 -8.19 12.16 -8.64
N ILE A 99 -8.50 11.70 -7.43
CA ILE A 99 -9.46 10.61 -7.20
C ILE A 99 -10.83 10.98 -7.74
N ALA A 100 -11.31 12.19 -7.44
CA ALA A 100 -12.61 12.67 -7.93
C ALA A 100 -12.65 12.73 -9.48
N ALA A 101 -11.60 13.25 -10.11
CA ALA A 101 -11.51 13.30 -11.57
C ALA A 101 -11.47 11.90 -12.20
N ILE A 102 -10.71 10.97 -11.63
CA ILE A 102 -10.63 9.58 -12.08
C ILE A 102 -12.02 8.91 -12.02
N ARG A 103 -12.73 9.03 -10.89
CA ARG A 103 -14.08 8.45 -10.72
C ARG A 103 -15.08 8.99 -11.73
N ARG A 104 -15.08 10.30 -11.96
CA ARG A 104 -15.96 10.95 -12.94
C ARG A 104 -15.66 10.48 -14.37
N LEU A 105 -14.39 10.37 -14.74
CA LEU A 105 -13.99 9.82 -16.05
C LEU A 105 -14.43 8.36 -16.20
N LEU A 106 -14.25 7.52 -15.18
CA LEU A 106 -14.70 6.12 -15.18
C LEU A 106 -16.22 5.99 -15.24
N ALA A 107 -16.95 6.97 -14.70
CA ALA A 107 -18.41 7.06 -14.80
C ALA A 107 -18.89 7.55 -16.19
N GLY A 108 -17.99 7.82 -17.14
CA GLY A 108 -18.32 8.30 -18.48
C GLY A 108 -18.66 9.79 -18.56
N GLU A 109 -18.36 10.55 -17.50
CA GLU A 109 -18.60 12.00 -17.51
C GLU A 109 -17.55 12.75 -18.34
N SER A 110 -17.96 13.89 -18.90
CA SER A 110 -17.01 14.90 -19.38
C SER A 110 -16.53 15.75 -18.21
N VAL A 111 -15.20 15.84 -18.04
CA VAL A 111 -14.56 16.50 -16.91
C VAL A 111 -13.76 17.70 -17.38
N THR A 112 -14.11 18.88 -16.86
CA THR A 112 -13.24 20.06 -16.90
C THR A 112 -12.78 20.37 -15.48
N ALA A 113 -11.50 20.47 -15.27
CA ALA A 113 -10.86 20.76 -13.99
C ALA A 113 -9.58 21.58 -14.18
N ASP A 114 -9.32 22.50 -13.29
CA ASP A 114 -8.07 23.28 -13.23
C ASP A 114 -7.57 23.20 -11.78
N GLU A 115 -6.86 22.14 -11.49
CA GLU A 115 -6.45 21.75 -10.14
C GLU A 115 -4.91 21.87 -9.99
N PRO A 116 -4.41 22.10 -8.79
CA PRO A 116 -3.00 21.97 -8.55
C PRO A 116 -2.51 20.58 -8.96
N GLY A 117 -1.55 20.52 -9.90
CA GLY A 117 -0.95 19.26 -10.37
C GLY A 117 -1.54 18.68 -11.65
N PHE A 118 -2.76 19.05 -12.07
CA PHE A 118 -3.33 18.63 -13.37
C PHE A 118 -4.42 19.56 -13.90
N ARG A 119 -4.62 19.50 -15.21
CA ARG A 119 -5.71 20.19 -15.89
C ARG A 119 -6.45 19.28 -16.84
N LEU A 120 -7.76 19.39 -16.89
CA LEU A 120 -8.64 18.70 -17.82
C LEU A 120 -9.53 19.73 -18.53
N VAL A 121 -9.77 19.55 -19.82
CA VAL A 121 -10.65 20.41 -20.60
C VAL A 121 -11.57 19.51 -21.43
N ASP A 122 -12.85 19.44 -21.06
CA ASP A 122 -13.87 18.60 -21.71
C ASP A 122 -13.37 17.15 -21.94
N ALA A 123 -12.61 16.62 -20.97
CA ALA A 123 -11.99 15.31 -21.06
C ALA A 123 -13.00 14.21 -20.73
N HIS A 124 -13.12 13.22 -21.61
CA HIS A 124 -13.97 12.05 -21.38
C HIS A 124 -13.34 10.80 -22.01
N LEU A 125 -13.65 9.64 -21.48
CA LEU A 125 -13.28 8.37 -22.10
C LEU A 125 -14.18 8.14 -23.33
N ARG A 126 -13.57 7.79 -24.47
CA ARG A 126 -14.30 7.51 -25.72
C ARG A 126 -14.56 6.02 -25.92
N PHE A 127 -14.58 5.28 -24.84
CA PHE A 127 -14.90 3.86 -24.77
C PHE A 127 -15.59 3.61 -23.42
N ASP A 128 -16.34 2.52 -23.34
CA ASP A 128 -17.06 2.16 -22.12
C ASP A 128 -16.08 1.80 -21.01
N ALA A 129 -16.29 2.38 -19.83
CA ALA A 129 -15.52 2.11 -18.64
C ALA A 129 -16.44 1.67 -17.50
N ARG A 130 -15.86 1.06 -16.47
CA ARG A 130 -16.60 0.60 -15.31
C ARG A 130 -16.66 1.69 -14.24
N ALA A 131 -17.82 2.27 -14.05
CA ALA A 131 -18.07 3.27 -13.00
C ALA A 131 -17.86 2.69 -11.59
N ASP A 132 -18.03 1.39 -11.42
CA ASP A 132 -17.92 0.64 -10.16
C ASP A 132 -16.53 0.05 -9.89
N LEU A 133 -15.50 0.42 -10.68
CA LEU A 133 -14.13 0.02 -10.44
C LEU A 133 -13.69 0.49 -9.03
N PRO A 134 -13.32 -0.43 -8.11
CA PRO A 134 -12.93 -0.05 -6.76
C PRO A 134 -11.65 0.80 -6.75
N VAL A 135 -11.69 1.91 -6.02
CA VAL A 135 -10.54 2.79 -5.80
C VAL A 135 -10.09 2.67 -4.35
N PHE A 136 -8.89 2.11 -4.16
CA PHE A 136 -8.24 1.98 -2.86
C PHE A 136 -7.23 3.11 -2.67
N VAL A 137 -7.24 3.74 -1.50
CA VAL A 137 -6.33 4.84 -1.18
C VAL A 137 -5.28 4.39 -0.17
N SER A 138 -4.01 4.57 -0.51
CA SER A 138 -2.91 4.32 0.42
C SER A 138 -2.77 5.49 1.39
N ALA A 139 -2.79 5.19 2.68
CA ALA A 139 -2.76 6.18 3.73
C ALA A 139 -1.91 5.72 4.93
N SER A 140 -1.14 6.65 5.50
CA SER A 140 -0.32 6.44 6.71
C SER A 140 -0.44 7.60 7.71
N GLY A 141 -0.57 8.85 7.23
CA GLY A 141 -0.75 10.00 8.10
C GLY A 141 -2.23 10.21 8.48
N PRO A 142 -2.51 10.87 9.63
CA PRO A 142 -3.88 11.00 10.14
C PRO A 142 -4.84 11.65 9.14
N ARG A 143 -4.44 12.74 8.50
CA ARG A 143 -5.28 13.45 7.52
C ARG A 143 -5.52 12.63 6.25
N THR A 144 -4.54 11.82 5.82
CA THR A 144 -4.69 10.94 4.65
C THR A 144 -5.58 9.75 4.98
N LEU A 145 -5.50 9.22 6.21
CA LEU A 145 -6.41 8.17 6.70
C LEU A 145 -7.87 8.66 6.74
N GLU A 146 -8.10 9.88 7.25
CA GLU A 146 -9.42 10.50 7.23
C GLU A 146 -9.94 10.74 5.81
N LEU A 147 -9.09 11.23 4.89
CA LEU A 147 -9.46 11.37 3.48
C LEU A 147 -9.81 10.01 2.87
N ALA A 148 -8.99 8.99 3.10
CA ALA A 148 -9.25 7.65 2.59
C ALA A 148 -10.60 7.11 3.08
N GLY A 149 -10.92 7.29 4.37
CA GLY A 149 -12.24 6.96 4.92
C GLY A 149 -13.39 7.68 4.20
N ALA A 150 -13.19 8.96 3.85
CA ALA A 150 -14.21 9.78 3.22
C ALA A 150 -14.46 9.44 1.74
N VAL A 151 -13.44 9.03 0.98
CA VAL A 151 -13.56 8.95 -0.49
C VAL A 151 -13.28 7.57 -1.09
N ALA A 152 -12.63 6.66 -0.36
CA ALA A 152 -12.17 5.39 -0.92
C ALA A 152 -13.22 4.26 -0.81
N ASP A 153 -13.08 3.23 -1.64
CA ASP A 153 -13.80 1.96 -1.50
C ASP A 153 -12.99 0.98 -0.64
N GLY A 154 -11.67 1.19 -0.57
CA GLY A 154 -10.77 0.50 0.33
C GLY A 154 -9.58 1.36 0.73
N VAL A 155 -8.96 1.03 1.85
CA VAL A 155 -7.77 1.72 2.38
C VAL A 155 -6.61 0.74 2.41
N ILE A 156 -5.50 1.13 1.79
CA ILE A 156 -4.23 0.42 1.88
C ILE A 156 -3.46 1.01 3.06
N LEU A 157 -3.37 0.24 4.16
CA LEU A 157 -2.66 0.64 5.36
C LEU A 157 -1.23 0.10 5.37
N LEU A 158 -0.25 1.00 5.57
CA LEU A 158 1.11 0.64 5.92
C LEU A 158 1.40 1.24 7.30
N CYS A 159 1.07 0.51 8.35
CA CYS A 159 1.20 0.96 9.73
C CYS A 159 1.90 -0.04 10.67
N GLY A 160 2.53 -1.08 10.11
CA GLY A 160 3.12 -2.18 10.87
C GLY A 160 2.08 -3.21 11.30
N LEU A 161 2.43 -4.03 12.30
CA LEU A 161 1.60 -5.13 12.79
C LEU A 161 1.09 -4.90 14.22
N ASP A 162 1.52 -3.82 14.86
CA ASP A 162 1.13 -3.55 16.24
C ASP A 162 -0.36 -3.24 16.36
N PRO A 163 -1.14 -4.02 17.15
CA PRO A 163 -2.59 -3.84 17.24
C PRO A 163 -3.03 -2.45 17.72
N ALA A 164 -2.22 -1.76 18.53
CA ALA A 164 -2.57 -0.42 18.99
C ALA A 164 -2.43 0.61 17.88
N VAL A 165 -1.38 0.48 17.05
CA VAL A 165 -1.17 1.32 15.86
C VAL A 165 -2.25 1.08 14.83
N VAL A 166 -2.59 -0.18 14.58
CA VAL A 166 -3.65 -0.53 13.62
C VAL A 166 -4.99 0.04 14.09
N ARG A 167 -5.38 -0.13 15.35
CA ARG A 167 -6.61 0.48 15.91
C ARG A 167 -6.63 1.99 15.76
N TRP A 168 -5.53 2.66 16.11
CA TRP A 168 -5.43 4.11 15.93
C TRP A 168 -5.65 4.53 14.47
N ALA A 169 -5.08 3.78 13.51
CA ALA A 169 -5.26 4.08 12.08
C ALA A 169 -6.71 3.85 11.64
N LEU A 170 -7.35 2.78 12.12
CA LEU A 170 -8.77 2.49 11.86
C LEU A 170 -9.69 3.58 12.40
N ASP A 171 -9.43 4.10 13.61
CA ASP A 171 -10.21 5.20 14.19
C ASP A 171 -10.17 6.45 13.28
N ARG A 172 -9.04 6.76 12.67
CA ARG A 172 -8.94 7.90 11.73
C ARG A 172 -9.72 7.65 10.44
N VAL A 173 -9.68 6.42 9.92
CA VAL A 173 -10.49 6.03 8.75
C VAL A 173 -11.98 6.14 9.07
N ASP A 174 -12.41 5.66 10.24
CA ASP A 174 -13.79 5.72 10.67
C ASP A 174 -14.30 7.16 10.87
N GLU A 175 -13.46 8.04 11.41
CA GLU A 175 -13.77 9.47 11.50
C GLU A 175 -14.01 10.10 10.14
N GLY A 176 -13.17 9.76 9.14
CA GLY A 176 -13.34 10.23 7.77
C GLY A 176 -14.62 9.71 7.12
N ALA A 177 -14.87 8.40 7.22
CA ALA A 177 -16.06 7.75 6.68
C ALA A 177 -17.35 8.32 7.35
N SER A 178 -17.35 8.46 8.67
CA SER A 178 -18.48 9.01 9.43
C SER A 178 -18.79 10.45 9.02
N ARG A 179 -17.77 11.32 8.89
CA ARG A 179 -17.96 12.70 8.41
C ARG A 179 -18.54 12.78 7.01
N ALA A 180 -18.19 11.82 6.15
CA ALA A 180 -18.71 11.74 4.79
C ALA A 180 -20.07 11.02 4.69
N GLY A 181 -20.61 10.52 5.81
CA GLY A 181 -21.87 9.77 5.84
C GLY A 181 -21.77 8.41 5.10
N ARG A 182 -20.60 7.79 5.08
CA ARG A 182 -20.31 6.53 4.38
C ARG A 182 -20.02 5.40 5.35
N PRO A 183 -20.25 4.14 4.97
CA PRO A 183 -19.75 3.00 5.73
C PRO A 183 -18.21 2.99 5.68
N ARG A 184 -17.59 2.30 6.65
CA ARG A 184 -16.15 2.03 6.63
C ARG A 184 -15.76 1.37 5.30
N PRO A 185 -14.74 1.88 4.60
CA PRO A 185 -14.19 1.22 3.43
C PRO A 185 -13.49 -0.11 3.79
N HIS A 186 -13.25 -0.97 2.81
CA HIS A 186 -12.46 -2.20 2.98
C HIS A 186 -11.04 -1.88 3.49
N ILE A 187 -10.61 -2.54 4.55
CA ILE A 187 -9.29 -2.33 5.16
C ILE A 187 -8.31 -3.40 4.69
N ALA A 188 -7.39 -3.00 3.82
CA ALA A 188 -6.30 -3.82 3.33
C ALA A 188 -5.00 -3.42 4.02
N ILE A 189 -4.56 -4.18 5.04
CA ILE A 189 -3.26 -3.92 5.66
C ILE A 189 -2.15 -4.53 4.80
N PHE A 190 -1.10 -3.75 4.56
CA PHE A 190 0.10 -4.18 3.85
C PHE A 190 1.24 -4.35 4.84
N VAL A 191 1.77 -5.54 4.90
CA VAL A 191 2.88 -5.92 5.76
C VAL A 191 4.09 -6.31 4.92
N TYR A 192 5.25 -5.90 5.35
CA TYR A 192 6.52 -6.18 4.67
C TYR A 192 7.34 -7.10 5.55
N GLY A 193 8.07 -8.03 4.96
CA GLY A 193 9.01 -8.77 5.78
C GLY A 193 9.50 -10.08 5.22
N VAL A 194 10.13 -10.83 6.13
CA VAL A 194 10.75 -12.14 5.90
C VAL A 194 10.24 -13.10 6.95
N ILE A 195 9.89 -14.31 6.51
CA ILE A 195 9.54 -15.43 7.38
C ILE A 195 10.62 -16.49 7.21
N ASP A 196 11.37 -16.75 8.26
CA ASP A 196 12.45 -17.73 8.28
C ASP A 196 12.54 -18.40 9.65
N GLU A 197 12.88 -19.69 9.70
CA GLU A 197 13.12 -20.39 10.96
C GLU A 197 14.39 -19.89 11.66
N ASP A 198 15.34 -19.35 10.90
CA ASP A 198 16.44 -18.53 11.45
C ASP A 198 15.91 -17.12 11.74
N GLU A 199 15.38 -16.94 12.95
CA GLU A 199 14.81 -15.67 13.39
C GLU A 199 15.78 -14.46 13.25
N PRO A 200 17.07 -14.57 13.59
CA PRO A 200 18.06 -13.54 13.28
C PRO A 200 18.12 -13.16 11.81
N ALA A 201 18.07 -14.12 10.88
CA ALA A 201 18.06 -13.86 9.44
C ALA A 201 16.78 -13.14 9.02
N ALA A 202 15.61 -13.59 9.52
CA ALA A 202 14.33 -12.93 9.27
C ALA A 202 14.33 -11.46 9.73
N ILE A 203 14.86 -11.19 10.94
CA ILE A 203 14.97 -9.84 11.49
C ILE A 203 15.92 -8.99 10.65
N ALA A 204 17.07 -9.53 10.25
CA ALA A 204 18.04 -8.80 9.42
C ALA A 204 17.45 -8.42 8.07
N GLY A 205 16.72 -9.34 7.42
CA GLY A 205 16.04 -9.11 6.14
C GLY A 205 14.91 -8.09 6.20
N ALA A 206 14.23 -7.96 7.35
CA ALA A 206 13.13 -7.03 7.55
C ALA A 206 13.56 -5.66 8.10
N ARG A 207 14.80 -5.50 8.61
CA ARG A 207 15.23 -4.28 9.29
C ARG A 207 15.10 -3.01 8.47
N SER A 208 15.46 -3.08 7.19
CA SER A 208 15.50 -1.90 6.32
C SER A 208 14.11 -1.25 6.15
N ILE A 209 13.05 -2.06 6.10
CA ILE A 209 11.68 -1.50 6.01
C ILE A 209 11.26 -0.85 7.33
N ALA A 210 11.74 -1.32 8.48
CA ALA A 210 11.40 -0.72 9.75
C ALA A 210 11.94 0.72 9.89
N ALA A 211 13.05 1.07 9.20
CA ALA A 211 13.58 2.43 9.17
C ALA A 211 12.70 3.42 8.40
N TRP A 212 11.77 2.93 7.58
CA TRP A 212 10.80 3.77 6.89
C TRP A 212 9.85 4.49 7.86
N PHE A 213 9.49 3.85 8.98
CA PHE A 213 8.50 4.40 9.93
C PHE A 213 9.00 5.67 10.63
N PRO A 214 10.19 5.73 11.24
CA PRO A 214 10.73 6.99 11.78
C PRO A 214 10.77 8.12 10.76
N GLN A 215 11.09 7.81 9.51
CA GLN A 215 11.22 8.81 8.45
C GLN A 215 9.89 9.31 7.90
N THR A 216 8.93 8.42 7.68
CA THR A 216 7.70 8.76 6.92
C THR A 216 6.47 8.87 7.82
N ALA A 217 6.40 8.08 8.89
CA ALA A 217 5.25 8.01 9.79
C ALA A 217 5.67 8.00 11.28
N PRO A 218 6.38 9.05 11.77
CA PRO A 218 6.92 9.09 13.13
C PRO A 218 5.85 8.92 14.22
N ILE A 219 4.60 9.27 13.94
CA ILE A 219 3.48 9.05 14.86
C ILE A 219 3.34 7.58 15.28
N TYR A 220 3.67 6.64 14.39
CA TYR A 220 3.64 5.23 14.74
C TYR A 220 4.76 4.83 15.69
N CYS A 221 5.92 5.51 15.58
CA CYS A 221 7.02 5.33 16.54
C CYS A 221 6.61 5.76 17.95
N ASP A 222 5.92 6.89 18.06
CA ASP A 222 5.40 7.40 19.34
C ASP A 222 4.37 6.45 19.94
N LEU A 223 3.44 5.94 19.14
CA LEU A 223 2.39 5.00 19.57
C LEU A 223 2.96 3.67 20.08
N VAL A 224 4.09 3.22 19.52
CA VAL A 224 4.76 1.99 20.00
C VAL A 224 5.82 2.25 21.08
N GLY A 225 6.02 3.50 21.48
CA GLY A 225 6.97 3.88 22.51
C GLY A 225 8.44 3.71 22.10
N LEU A 226 8.75 3.94 20.82
CA LEU A 226 10.15 4.01 20.38
C LEU A 226 10.79 5.26 20.96
N ASP A 227 12.01 5.12 21.50
CA ASP A 227 12.78 6.25 22.05
C ASP A 227 12.87 7.39 21.01
N PRO A 228 12.46 8.62 21.36
CA PRO A 228 12.55 9.78 20.47
C PRO A 228 13.97 10.06 19.96
N GLU A 229 15.01 9.72 20.77
CA GLU A 229 16.41 9.85 20.35
C GLU A 229 16.74 8.90 19.21
N ILE A 230 16.23 7.65 19.24
CA ILE A 230 16.38 6.68 18.16
C ILE A 230 15.63 7.16 16.92
N THR A 231 14.39 7.65 17.08
CA THR A 231 13.61 8.22 15.98
C THR A 231 14.37 9.35 15.29
N ARG A 232 14.96 10.26 16.07
CA ARG A 232 15.77 11.36 15.56
C ARG A 232 17.01 10.86 14.82
N ALA A 233 17.78 9.97 15.44
CA ALA A 233 19.01 9.43 14.86
C ALA A 233 18.77 8.70 13.53
N VAL A 234 17.67 7.93 13.41
CA VAL A 234 17.27 7.30 12.15
C VAL A 234 16.94 8.37 11.09
N ARG A 235 16.22 9.42 11.44
CA ARG A 235 15.87 10.50 10.50
C ARG A 235 17.07 11.31 10.03
N GLU A 236 18.07 11.49 10.87
CA GLU A 236 19.32 12.19 10.51
C GLU A 236 20.21 11.33 9.60
N SER A 237 20.18 10.01 9.76
CA SER A 237 21.03 9.07 9.01
C SER A 237 20.38 8.49 7.76
N TYR A 238 19.06 8.69 7.57
CA TYR A 238 18.30 8.16 6.45
C TYR A 238 17.33 9.20 5.89
N SER A 239 17.57 9.64 4.66
CA SER A 239 16.76 10.66 3.99
C SER A 239 15.46 10.16 3.34
N GLY A 240 15.17 8.85 3.45
CA GLY A 240 14.04 8.22 2.75
C GLY A 240 14.39 7.71 1.35
N GLY A 241 15.68 7.64 1.02
CA GLY A 241 16.22 7.07 -0.21
C GLY A 241 16.08 5.55 -0.33
N GLU A 242 17.05 4.91 -0.96
CA GLU A 242 17.00 3.47 -1.21
C GLU A 242 17.17 2.63 0.08
N PHE A 243 16.69 1.38 0.04
CA PHE A 243 16.81 0.45 1.18
C PHE A 243 18.26 0.17 1.62
N GLN A 244 19.23 0.33 0.72
CA GLN A 244 20.64 0.17 1.08
C GLN A 244 21.12 1.29 2.01
N GLU A 245 20.68 2.53 1.81
CA GLU A 245 20.93 3.65 2.73
C GLU A 245 20.22 3.44 4.07
N ALA A 246 19.04 2.81 4.03
CA ALA A 246 18.28 2.46 5.23
C ALA A 246 19.00 1.43 6.12
N ALA A 247 19.90 0.62 5.59
CA ALA A 247 20.52 -0.48 6.34
C ALA A 247 21.35 0.03 7.56
N GLN A 248 22.08 1.14 7.39
CA GLN A 248 22.85 1.73 8.49
C GLN A 248 21.91 2.34 9.54
N ALA A 249 20.93 3.12 9.15
CA ALA A 249 19.93 3.69 10.04
C ALA A 249 19.10 2.62 10.76
N ALA A 250 18.77 1.54 10.05
CA ALA A 250 18.02 0.41 10.59
C ALA A 250 18.76 -0.33 11.71
N SER A 251 20.10 -0.27 11.74
CA SER A 251 20.88 -0.89 12.80
C SER A 251 20.61 -0.26 14.18
N LEU A 252 20.16 0.98 14.22
CA LEU A 252 19.79 1.69 15.45
C LEU A 252 18.47 1.19 16.06
N LEU A 253 17.63 0.53 15.28
CA LEU A 253 16.30 0.11 15.71
C LEU A 253 16.38 -1.15 16.60
N PRO A 254 15.68 -1.16 17.76
CA PRO A 254 15.55 -2.36 18.56
C PRO A 254 14.87 -3.49 17.81
N VAL A 255 15.24 -4.74 18.10
CA VAL A 255 14.60 -5.93 17.49
C VAL A 255 13.10 -5.92 17.75
N SER A 256 12.67 -5.58 18.95
CA SER A 256 11.24 -5.49 19.31
C SER A 256 10.47 -4.50 18.43
N PHE A 257 11.08 -3.37 18.07
CA PHE A 257 10.47 -2.41 17.14
C PHE A 257 10.36 -2.99 15.73
N VAL A 258 11.43 -3.62 15.22
CA VAL A 258 11.41 -4.29 13.90
C VAL A 258 10.27 -5.30 13.82
N GLN A 259 10.13 -6.14 14.83
CA GLN A 259 9.10 -7.18 14.90
C GLN A 259 7.67 -6.65 15.09
N ARG A 260 7.49 -5.44 15.61
CA ARG A 260 6.18 -4.77 15.70
C ARG A 260 5.80 -4.06 14.40
N MET A 261 6.79 -3.63 13.62
CA MET A 261 6.55 -2.83 12.42
C MET A 261 6.69 -3.63 11.12
N ALA A 262 7.29 -4.84 11.16
CA ALA A 262 7.49 -5.70 10.00
C ALA A 262 7.30 -7.18 10.37
N VAL A 263 6.93 -7.99 9.38
CA VAL A 263 6.97 -9.46 9.50
C VAL A 263 8.44 -9.88 9.60
N ALA A 264 8.85 -10.32 10.79
CA ALA A 264 10.26 -10.63 11.09
C ALA A 264 10.36 -11.74 12.14
N GLY A 265 10.41 -12.99 11.68
CA GLY A 265 10.51 -14.13 12.57
C GLY A 265 10.10 -15.46 11.93
N ASN A 266 10.01 -16.47 12.78
CA ASN A 266 9.56 -17.81 12.37
C ASN A 266 8.04 -17.89 12.18
N ARG A 267 7.57 -19.03 11.67
CA ARG A 267 6.14 -19.27 11.38
C ARG A 267 5.24 -19.11 12.60
N ASP A 268 5.68 -19.56 13.78
CA ASP A 268 4.84 -19.51 14.99
C ASP A 268 4.58 -18.07 15.42
N ARG A 269 5.64 -17.24 15.44
CA ARG A 269 5.52 -15.79 15.72
C ARG A 269 4.59 -15.11 14.72
N VAL A 270 4.81 -15.35 13.43
CA VAL A 270 4.02 -14.69 12.37
C VAL A 270 2.56 -15.13 12.43
N THR A 271 2.28 -16.41 12.67
CA THR A 271 0.91 -16.92 12.87
C THR A 271 0.21 -16.17 14.01
N ALA A 272 0.89 -15.99 15.16
CA ALA A 272 0.34 -15.25 16.29
C ALA A 272 0.05 -13.78 15.93
N GLN A 273 0.96 -13.11 15.22
CA GLN A 273 0.76 -11.73 14.76
C GLN A 273 -0.42 -11.59 13.77
N LEU A 274 -0.58 -12.54 12.85
CA LEU A 274 -1.71 -12.54 11.92
C LEU A 274 -3.05 -12.74 12.64
N ALA A 275 -3.08 -13.62 13.66
CA ALA A 275 -4.26 -13.82 14.52
C ALA A 275 -4.66 -12.53 15.26
N GLU A 276 -3.68 -11.78 15.79
CA GLU A 276 -3.92 -10.49 16.43
C GLU A 276 -4.50 -9.47 15.44
N LEU A 277 -3.97 -9.39 14.22
CA LEU A 277 -4.47 -8.49 13.18
C LEU A 277 -5.91 -8.80 12.77
N GLN A 278 -6.28 -10.08 12.66
CA GLN A 278 -7.68 -10.46 12.39
C GLN A 278 -8.63 -9.92 13.47
N GLN A 279 -8.22 -9.98 14.74
CA GLN A 279 -9.05 -9.50 15.86
C GLN A 279 -9.21 -7.98 15.89
N VAL A 280 -8.32 -7.24 15.25
CA VAL A 280 -8.40 -5.76 15.20
C VAL A 280 -9.44 -5.26 14.19
N GLY A 281 -9.86 -6.10 13.24
CA GLY A 281 -10.91 -5.76 12.26
C GLY A 281 -10.36 -5.22 10.94
N VAL A 282 -9.26 -5.81 10.46
CA VAL A 282 -8.79 -5.66 9.08
C VAL A 282 -9.49 -6.68 8.18
N ASP A 283 -9.80 -6.31 6.94
CA ASP A 283 -10.55 -7.16 6.00
C ASP A 283 -9.62 -8.03 5.15
N SER A 284 -8.39 -7.59 4.91
CA SER A 284 -7.37 -8.36 4.21
C SER A 284 -5.95 -8.02 4.67
N ILE A 285 -5.07 -9.03 4.69
CA ILE A 285 -3.66 -8.88 5.02
C ILE A 285 -2.84 -9.23 3.77
N ASN A 286 -2.01 -8.30 3.34
CA ASN A 286 -1.23 -8.40 2.11
C ASN A 286 0.25 -8.36 2.43
N ILE A 287 1.00 -9.41 2.04
CA ILE A 287 2.45 -9.49 2.26
C ILE A 287 3.22 -8.93 1.07
N LEU A 288 4.16 -8.01 1.32
CA LEU A 288 5.24 -7.69 0.40
C LEU A 288 6.50 -8.41 0.88
N PRO A 289 6.88 -9.51 0.19
CA PRO A 289 7.99 -10.33 0.62
C PRO A 289 9.32 -9.61 0.41
N LEU A 290 10.16 -9.65 1.41
CA LEU A 290 11.54 -9.17 1.41
C LEU A 290 12.51 -10.36 1.46
N GLY A 291 13.81 -10.06 1.52
CA GLY A 291 14.87 -11.05 1.51
C GLY A 291 15.21 -11.58 0.12
N ASP A 292 16.18 -12.50 0.08
CA ASP A 292 16.72 -13.05 -1.17
C ASP A 292 15.76 -14.04 -1.82
N ASP A 293 15.07 -14.86 -1.03
CA ASP A 293 14.03 -15.78 -1.51
C ASP A 293 12.61 -15.29 -1.16
N ARG A 294 12.10 -14.42 -2.00
CA ARG A 294 10.74 -13.90 -1.87
C ARG A 294 9.65 -14.95 -1.98
N MET A 295 9.92 -16.02 -2.74
CA MET A 295 8.94 -17.09 -2.91
C MET A 295 8.85 -17.96 -1.64
N ALA A 296 9.95 -18.18 -0.94
CA ALA A 296 9.94 -18.83 0.36
C ALA A 296 9.09 -18.04 1.36
N THR A 297 9.24 -16.72 1.42
CA THR A 297 8.41 -15.85 2.28
C THR A 297 6.92 -15.92 1.91
N ILE A 298 6.56 -15.92 0.62
CA ILE A 298 5.16 -16.05 0.17
C ILE A 298 4.57 -17.39 0.61
N ASN A 299 5.28 -18.48 0.39
CA ASN A 299 4.83 -19.82 0.77
C ASN A 299 4.70 -19.97 2.30
N ALA A 300 5.68 -19.45 3.05
CA ALA A 300 5.63 -19.46 4.51
C ALA A 300 4.48 -18.62 5.07
N PHE A 301 4.13 -17.50 4.41
CA PHE A 301 2.99 -16.68 4.79
C PHE A 301 1.67 -17.41 4.59
N ASP A 302 1.49 -18.12 3.47
CA ASP A 302 0.33 -18.99 3.23
C ASP A 302 0.22 -20.09 4.30
N GLU A 303 1.36 -20.75 4.63
CA GLU A 303 1.40 -21.75 5.71
C GLU A 303 0.98 -21.17 7.07
N CYS A 304 1.43 -19.95 7.40
CA CYS A 304 0.99 -19.25 8.61
C CYS A 304 -0.52 -18.97 8.59
N TRP A 305 -1.03 -18.50 7.45
CA TRP A 305 -2.45 -18.20 7.29
C TRP A 305 -3.33 -19.43 7.46
N ARG A 306 -2.93 -20.58 6.91
CA ARG A 306 -3.68 -21.86 7.03
C ARG A 306 -3.70 -22.44 8.44
N ARG A 307 -2.88 -21.93 9.37
CA ARG A 307 -2.86 -22.34 10.78
C ARG A 307 -3.86 -21.56 11.65
N LEU A 308 -4.47 -20.49 11.11
CA LEU A 308 -5.48 -19.65 11.77
C LEU A 308 -6.87 -20.27 11.66
#